data_6bf2fd624158e3263c56639155d262af
#
_entry.id   6bf2fd624158e3263c56639155d262af
#
_cell.length_a   1.000
_cell.length_b   1.000
_cell.length_c   1.000
_cell.angle_alpha   90.00
_cell.angle_beta   90.00
_cell.angle_gamma   90.00
#
_symmetry.space_group_name_H-M   'P 1'
#
loop_
_entity.id
_entity.type
_entity.pdbx_description
1 polymer ?
#
loop_
_entity_poly.entity_id
_entity_poly.type
_entity_poly.pdbx_seq_one_letter_code
_entity_poly.pdbx_strand_id
1 'polypeptide(L)'
;IKITEKEAYYMKLEWLGEYRYIVEKIIKFGNAYATMYKKENDYAAEVSFSSPELQVMEYILENEEMNQSMAQIAERLAMSTSAFSKNVSKLVKKGLLEKYHTTKNKKVVIVKVSEKGRKAYQEYVDCVYTVSFKDMFALLDKIPEEYINLFGEVLEIAAERWGTGRHEIQPEELIRIE
;
A
#
# COMPACT_ATOMS: atom_id res chain seq x y z
N ILE A 1 -19.57 -42.25 -1.74
CA ILE A 1 -19.07 -41.40 -0.64
C ILE A 1 -20.17 -40.38 -0.39
N LYS A 2 -20.85 -40.45 0.78
CA LYS A 2 -21.85 -39.44 1.15
C LYS A 2 -21.08 -38.18 1.63
N ILE A 3 -21.17 -37.10 0.84
CA ILE A 3 -20.66 -35.79 1.25
C ILE A 3 -21.52 -35.32 2.42
N THR A 4 -20.91 -34.88 3.50
CA THR A 4 -21.63 -34.33 4.65
C THR A 4 -22.23 -32.99 4.30
N GLU A 5 -23.30 -32.56 4.98
CA GLU A 5 -23.91 -31.23 4.77
C GLU A 5 -22.89 -30.09 4.93
N LYS A 6 -21.95 -30.24 5.88
CA LYS A 6 -20.85 -29.28 6.11
C LYS A 6 -19.88 -29.19 4.92
N GLU A 7 -19.53 -30.33 4.32
CA GLU A 7 -18.66 -30.38 3.12
C GLU A 7 -19.39 -29.78 1.90
N ALA A 8 -20.68 -30.07 1.73
CA ALA A 8 -21.50 -29.47 0.67
C ALA A 8 -21.63 -27.95 0.83
N TYR A 9 -21.74 -27.45 2.05
CA TYR A 9 -21.77 -26.02 2.38
C TYR A 9 -20.49 -25.31 1.92
N TYR A 10 -19.30 -25.85 2.24
CA TYR A 10 -18.02 -25.30 1.81
C TYR A 10 -17.83 -25.35 0.29
N MET A 11 -18.27 -26.42 -0.36
CA MET A 11 -18.12 -26.57 -1.81
C MET A 11 -18.92 -25.54 -2.62
N LYS A 12 -20.04 -25.03 -2.07
CA LYS A 12 -20.90 -24.03 -2.74
C LYS A 12 -20.59 -22.58 -2.38
N LEU A 13 -19.51 -22.33 -1.60
CA LEU A 13 -19.19 -21.02 -1.02
C LEU A 13 -20.33 -20.44 -0.14
N GLU A 14 -21.26 -21.27 0.30
CA GLU A 14 -22.36 -20.86 1.19
C GLU A 14 -21.85 -20.44 2.57
N TRP A 15 -20.63 -20.84 2.93
CA TRP A 15 -19.96 -20.45 4.17
C TRP A 15 -19.73 -18.94 4.30
N LEU A 16 -19.73 -18.18 3.19
CA LEU A 16 -19.64 -16.72 3.22
C LEU A 16 -20.95 -16.06 3.70
N GLY A 17 -22.07 -16.75 3.56
CA GLY A 17 -23.38 -16.27 3.98
C GLY A 17 -23.69 -14.87 3.46
N GLU A 18 -24.18 -14.01 4.33
CA GLU A 18 -24.51 -12.61 4.02
C GLU A 18 -23.30 -11.74 3.67
N TYR A 19 -22.10 -12.16 4.08
CA TYR A 19 -20.85 -11.42 3.78
C TYR A 19 -20.31 -11.66 2.37
N ARG A 20 -20.91 -12.58 1.60
CA ARG A 20 -20.44 -12.91 0.25
C ARG A 20 -20.29 -11.67 -0.64
N TYR A 21 -21.30 -10.80 -0.63
CA TYR A 21 -21.28 -9.60 -1.46
C TYR A 21 -20.06 -8.71 -1.19
N ILE A 22 -19.80 -8.41 0.09
CA ILE A 22 -18.68 -7.52 0.46
C ILE A 22 -17.31 -8.19 0.22
N VAL A 23 -17.19 -9.49 0.51
CA VAL A 23 -15.95 -10.23 0.26
C VAL A 23 -15.61 -10.25 -1.25
N GLU A 24 -16.59 -10.48 -2.12
CA GLU A 24 -16.39 -10.39 -3.57
C GLU A 24 -15.92 -8.99 -4.00
N LYS A 25 -16.44 -7.92 -3.39
CA LYS A 25 -15.99 -6.54 -3.69
C LYS A 25 -14.58 -6.29 -3.22
N ILE A 26 -14.20 -6.74 -2.03
CA ILE A 26 -12.84 -6.63 -1.51
C ILE A 26 -11.83 -7.37 -2.41
N ILE A 27 -12.15 -8.60 -2.83
CA ILE A 27 -11.30 -9.37 -3.76
C ILE A 27 -11.16 -8.66 -5.10
N LYS A 28 -12.26 -8.17 -5.67
CA LYS A 28 -12.25 -7.42 -6.93
C LYS A 28 -11.40 -6.16 -6.83
N PHE A 29 -11.54 -5.42 -5.74
CA PHE A 29 -10.72 -4.24 -5.47
C PHE A 29 -9.24 -4.61 -5.34
N GLY A 30 -8.92 -5.63 -4.55
CA GLY A 30 -7.54 -6.12 -4.39
C GLY A 30 -6.89 -6.52 -5.71
N ASN A 31 -7.61 -7.24 -6.58
CA ASN A 31 -7.12 -7.61 -7.91
C ASN A 31 -6.89 -6.39 -8.82
N ALA A 32 -7.80 -5.42 -8.79
CA ALA A 32 -7.66 -4.18 -9.54
C ALA A 32 -6.45 -3.37 -9.06
N TYR A 33 -6.29 -3.23 -7.74
CA TYR A 33 -5.16 -2.54 -7.12
C TYR A 33 -3.83 -3.23 -7.45
N ALA A 34 -3.76 -4.56 -7.33
CA ALA A 34 -2.56 -5.32 -7.68
C ALA A 34 -2.16 -5.17 -9.15
N THR A 35 -3.13 -4.98 -10.04
CA THR A 35 -2.90 -4.72 -11.47
C THR A 35 -2.38 -3.31 -11.68
N MET A 36 -2.99 -2.32 -11.04
CA MET A 36 -2.57 -0.92 -11.10
C MET A 36 -1.17 -0.73 -10.50
N TYR A 37 -0.88 -1.38 -9.37
CA TYR A 37 0.38 -1.26 -8.64
C TYR A 37 1.62 -1.58 -9.49
N LYS A 38 1.47 -2.45 -10.49
CA LYS A 38 2.56 -2.88 -11.38
C LYS A 38 2.79 -1.94 -12.57
N LYS A 39 1.88 -0.99 -12.81
CA LYS A 39 1.97 -0.07 -13.95
C LYS A 39 2.57 1.26 -13.53
N GLU A 40 3.32 1.89 -14.42
CA GLU A 40 3.59 3.32 -14.32
C GLU A 40 2.36 4.06 -14.85
N ASN A 41 1.95 5.08 -14.12
CA ASN A 41 0.76 5.86 -14.44
C ASN A 41 1.18 7.27 -14.86
N ASP A 42 0.74 7.70 -16.03
CA ASP A 42 0.99 9.03 -16.61
C ASP A 42 -0.13 10.00 -16.15
N TYR A 43 -0.22 10.23 -14.84
CA TYR A 43 -1.21 11.17 -14.30
C TYR A 43 -0.71 12.62 -14.26
N ALA A 44 0.60 12.85 -14.39
CA ALA A 44 1.19 14.18 -14.49
C ALA A 44 1.73 14.38 -15.91
N ALA A 45 1.53 15.57 -16.48
CA ALA A 45 1.84 15.86 -17.87
C ALA A 45 3.32 15.66 -18.25
N GLU A 46 4.24 15.79 -17.30
CA GLU A 46 5.68 15.72 -17.54
C GLU A 46 6.38 14.51 -16.90
N VAL A 47 5.73 13.81 -15.96
CA VAL A 47 6.39 12.77 -15.16
C VAL A 47 5.45 11.62 -14.87
N SER A 48 5.86 10.39 -15.21
CA SER A 48 5.17 9.18 -14.78
C SER A 48 5.63 8.71 -13.40
N PHE A 49 4.70 8.14 -12.64
CA PHE A 49 4.95 7.55 -11.33
C PHE A 49 4.51 6.09 -11.30
N SER A 50 5.31 5.24 -10.68
CA SER A 50 4.82 3.95 -10.21
C SER A 50 4.20 4.11 -8.81
N SER A 51 3.27 3.22 -8.44
CA SER A 51 2.65 3.26 -7.11
C SER A 51 3.67 3.23 -5.95
N PRO A 52 4.77 2.44 -6.00
CA PRO A 52 5.82 2.52 -4.99
C PRO A 52 6.55 3.86 -4.94
N GLU A 53 6.76 4.52 -6.09
CA GLU A 53 7.36 5.85 -6.14
C GLU A 53 6.46 6.91 -5.50
N LEU A 54 5.14 6.83 -5.75
CA LEU A 54 4.15 7.70 -5.10
C LEU A 54 4.14 7.51 -3.59
N GLN A 55 4.06 6.27 -3.09
CA GLN A 55 4.10 6.00 -1.66
C GLN A 55 5.33 6.61 -0.98
N VAL A 56 6.50 6.53 -1.64
CA VAL A 56 7.74 7.14 -1.12
C VAL A 56 7.62 8.66 -1.09
N MET A 57 7.09 9.28 -2.15
CA MET A 57 6.92 10.74 -2.20
C MET A 57 5.92 11.24 -1.17
N GLU A 58 4.76 10.60 -1.07
CA GLU A 58 3.70 10.94 -0.13
C GLU A 58 4.19 10.89 1.31
N TYR A 59 4.86 9.79 1.68
CA TYR A 59 5.41 9.65 3.01
C TYR A 59 6.44 10.75 3.33
N ILE A 60 7.34 11.06 2.40
CA ILE A 60 8.36 12.11 2.60
C ILE A 60 7.70 13.48 2.71
N LEU A 61 6.70 13.80 1.87
CA LEU A 61 5.97 15.07 1.93
C LEU A 61 5.28 15.27 3.28
N GLU A 62 4.60 14.23 3.76
CA GLU A 62 3.84 14.28 5.01
C GLU A 62 4.74 14.36 6.25
N ASN A 63 5.94 13.78 6.19
CA ASN A 63 6.84 13.65 7.34
C ASN A 63 8.17 14.40 7.17
N GLU A 64 8.23 15.39 6.29
CA GLU A 64 9.47 16.08 5.90
C GLU A 64 10.21 16.71 7.06
N GLU A 65 9.49 17.23 8.06
CA GLU A 65 10.06 17.88 9.24
C GLU A 65 10.77 16.91 10.19
N MET A 66 10.42 15.62 10.12
CA MET A 66 11.02 14.60 10.99
C MET A 66 12.48 14.28 10.65
N ASN A 67 12.98 14.68 9.46
CA ASN A 67 14.34 14.40 8.99
C ASN A 67 14.78 12.94 9.19
N GLN A 68 13.89 12.01 8.88
CA GLN A 68 14.12 10.58 9.03
C GLN A 68 15.17 10.06 8.05
N SER A 69 15.96 9.11 8.51
CA SER A 69 16.90 8.39 7.64
C SER A 69 16.18 7.47 6.66
N MET A 70 16.84 7.13 5.56
CA MET A 70 16.29 6.21 4.55
C MET A 70 15.87 4.86 5.14
N ALA A 71 16.57 4.35 6.16
CA ALA A 71 16.23 3.09 6.82
C ALA A 71 14.92 3.20 7.62
N GLN A 72 14.74 4.29 8.36
CA GLN A 72 13.51 4.53 9.12
C GLN A 72 12.28 4.66 8.22
N ILE A 73 12.42 5.35 7.09
CA ILE A 73 11.32 5.49 6.12
C ILE A 73 10.98 4.13 5.48
N ALA A 74 11.99 3.35 5.08
CA ALA A 74 11.78 2.03 4.51
C ALA A 74 11.02 1.09 5.46
N GLU A 75 11.37 1.11 6.74
CA GLU A 75 10.69 0.35 7.80
C GLU A 75 9.22 0.76 7.93
N ARG A 76 8.94 2.07 7.98
CA ARG A 76 7.57 2.61 8.08
C ARG A 76 6.69 2.23 6.90
N LEU A 77 7.27 2.20 5.70
CA LEU A 77 6.56 1.83 4.47
C LEU A 77 6.48 0.30 4.27
N ALA A 78 6.97 -0.50 5.21
CA ALA A 78 7.09 -1.96 5.08
C ALA A 78 7.81 -2.38 3.77
N MET A 79 8.77 -1.57 3.32
CA MET A 79 9.61 -1.83 2.16
C MET A 79 10.96 -2.40 2.59
N SER A 80 11.52 -3.32 1.77
CA SER A 80 12.93 -3.68 1.97
C SER A 80 13.82 -2.45 1.69
N THR A 81 14.94 -2.34 2.40
CA THR A 81 15.90 -1.24 2.25
C THR A 81 16.38 -1.09 0.79
N SER A 82 16.54 -2.23 0.09
CA SER A 82 16.94 -2.23 -1.32
C SER A 82 15.85 -1.71 -2.25
N ALA A 83 14.57 -2.09 -2.02
CA ALA A 83 13.44 -1.60 -2.80
C ALA A 83 13.24 -0.09 -2.59
N PHE A 84 13.30 0.36 -1.34
CA PHE A 84 13.21 1.78 -1.00
C PHE A 84 14.33 2.59 -1.67
N SER A 85 15.59 2.15 -1.52
CA SER A 85 16.76 2.82 -2.14
C SER A 85 16.65 2.89 -3.67
N LYS A 86 16.09 1.86 -4.31
CA LYS A 86 15.83 1.84 -5.76
C LYS A 86 14.79 2.88 -6.16
N ASN A 87 13.68 2.99 -5.42
CA ASN A 87 12.65 3.99 -5.68
C ASN A 87 13.17 5.41 -5.47
N VAL A 88 13.88 5.67 -4.35
CA VAL A 88 14.55 6.95 -4.11
C VAL A 88 15.51 7.30 -5.25
N SER A 89 16.31 6.35 -5.73
CA SER A 89 17.27 6.59 -6.81
C SER A 89 16.60 6.96 -8.13
N LYS A 90 15.46 6.32 -8.44
CA LYS A 90 14.64 6.67 -9.61
C LYS A 90 14.06 8.07 -9.50
N LEU A 91 13.48 8.41 -8.34
CA LEU A 91 12.90 9.73 -8.09
C LEU A 91 13.95 10.86 -8.12
N VAL A 92 15.15 10.60 -7.59
CA VAL A 92 16.28 11.53 -7.69
C VAL A 92 16.71 11.71 -9.16
N LYS A 93 16.77 10.62 -9.95
CA LYS A 93 17.08 10.69 -11.38
C LYS A 93 16.03 11.49 -12.17
N LYS A 94 14.77 11.42 -11.78
CA LYS A 94 13.67 12.23 -12.35
C LYS A 94 13.72 13.70 -11.85
N GLY A 95 14.59 14.03 -10.90
CA GLY A 95 14.71 15.34 -10.26
C GLY A 95 13.60 15.68 -9.27
N LEU A 96 12.89 14.66 -8.77
CA LEU A 96 11.73 14.82 -7.88
C LEU A 96 12.11 14.76 -6.40
N LEU A 97 13.22 14.11 -6.06
CA LEU A 97 13.80 14.06 -4.74
C LEU A 97 15.24 14.57 -4.73
N GLU A 98 15.67 15.08 -3.60
CA GLU A 98 17.02 15.54 -3.31
C GLU A 98 17.57 14.81 -2.09
N LYS A 99 18.89 14.54 -2.08
CA LYS A 99 19.58 13.87 -0.97
C LYS A 99 20.44 14.87 -0.21
N TYR A 100 20.36 14.80 1.11
CA TYR A 100 21.09 15.68 2.03
C TYR A 100 21.87 14.85 3.04
N HIS A 101 22.93 15.41 3.59
CA HIS A 101 23.65 14.93 4.78
C HIS A 101 23.43 15.90 5.91
N THR A 102 23.43 15.43 7.14
CA THR A 102 23.51 16.32 8.27
C THR A 102 24.97 16.81 8.45
N THR A 103 25.14 18.01 8.95
CA THR A 103 26.47 18.58 9.25
C THR A 103 27.22 17.72 10.28
N LYS A 104 26.49 17.08 11.20
CA LYS A 104 27.04 16.25 12.29
C LYS A 104 27.36 14.83 11.86
N ASN A 105 26.66 14.26 10.88
CA ASN A 105 26.85 12.88 10.46
C ASN A 105 26.64 12.72 8.95
N LYS A 106 27.74 12.68 8.21
CA LYS A 106 27.74 12.50 6.75
C LYS A 106 27.33 11.09 6.29
N LYS A 107 27.21 10.12 7.20
CA LYS A 107 26.77 8.75 6.87
C LYS A 107 25.25 8.62 6.79
N VAL A 108 24.53 9.54 7.45
CA VAL A 108 23.07 9.54 7.42
C VAL A 108 22.59 10.37 6.24
N VAL A 109 21.87 9.71 5.34
CA VAL A 109 21.25 10.36 4.18
C VAL A 109 19.79 10.68 4.51
N ILE A 110 19.45 11.96 4.40
CA ILE A 110 18.09 12.49 4.48
C ILE A 110 17.59 12.76 3.07
N VAL A 111 16.34 12.45 2.79
CA VAL A 111 15.72 12.68 1.48
C VAL A 111 14.59 13.69 1.64
N LYS A 112 14.53 14.65 0.74
CA LYS A 112 13.48 15.68 0.67
C LYS A 112 12.89 15.76 -0.71
N VAL A 113 11.63 16.20 -0.81
CA VAL A 113 10.98 16.45 -2.09
C VAL A 113 11.47 17.76 -2.66
N SER A 114 11.90 17.77 -3.92
CA SER A 114 12.32 18.97 -4.65
C SER A 114 11.11 19.85 -5.01
N GLU A 115 11.37 21.10 -5.41
CA GLU A 115 10.32 21.99 -5.93
C GLU A 115 9.61 21.38 -7.16
N LYS A 116 10.38 20.79 -8.08
CA LYS A 116 9.84 20.03 -9.21
C LYS A 116 8.98 18.85 -8.76
N GLY A 117 9.41 18.16 -7.70
CA GLY A 117 8.67 17.03 -7.13
C GLY A 117 7.33 17.45 -6.54
N ARG A 118 7.28 18.57 -5.83
CA ARG A 118 6.03 19.12 -5.27
C ARG A 118 5.05 19.49 -6.37
N LYS A 119 5.51 20.17 -7.42
CA LYS A 119 4.67 20.52 -8.56
C LYS A 119 4.12 19.29 -9.26
N ALA A 120 4.97 18.31 -9.57
CA ALA A 120 4.54 17.07 -10.23
C ALA A 120 3.55 16.25 -9.37
N TYR A 121 3.74 16.25 -8.03
CA TYR A 121 2.81 15.61 -7.12
C TYR A 121 1.45 16.33 -7.08
N GLN A 122 1.43 17.65 -7.09
CA GLN A 122 0.18 18.43 -7.14
C GLN A 122 -0.61 18.13 -8.42
N GLU A 123 0.06 18.13 -9.57
CA GLU A 123 -0.56 17.76 -10.86
C GLU A 123 -1.12 16.35 -10.83
N TYR A 124 -0.42 15.40 -10.21
CA TYR A 124 -0.88 14.04 -9.99
C TYR A 124 -2.16 14.00 -9.14
N VAL A 125 -2.17 14.69 -7.99
CA VAL A 125 -3.31 14.72 -7.07
C VAL A 125 -4.55 15.28 -7.75
N ASP A 126 -4.42 16.39 -8.49
CA ASP A 126 -5.52 17.03 -9.19
C ASP A 126 -6.15 16.10 -10.25
N CYS A 127 -5.31 15.37 -10.96
CA CYS A 127 -5.76 14.38 -11.95
C CYS A 127 -6.41 13.17 -11.29
N VAL A 128 -5.71 12.52 -10.34
CA VAL A 128 -6.18 11.27 -9.72
C VAL A 128 -7.42 11.48 -8.87
N TYR A 129 -7.54 12.62 -8.20
CA TYR A 129 -8.76 12.98 -7.48
C TYR A 129 -9.97 12.96 -8.43
N THR A 130 -9.84 13.64 -9.56
CA THR A 130 -10.95 13.76 -10.51
C THR A 130 -11.33 12.42 -11.16
N VAL A 131 -10.32 11.63 -11.53
CA VAL A 131 -10.51 10.39 -12.31
C VAL A 131 -10.88 9.21 -11.43
N SER A 132 -10.32 9.13 -10.21
CA SER A 132 -10.38 7.90 -9.40
C SER A 132 -11.11 8.06 -8.06
N PHE A 133 -11.01 9.22 -7.41
CA PHE A 133 -11.48 9.37 -6.03
C PHE A 133 -12.77 10.14 -5.86
N LYS A 134 -13.09 11.07 -6.75
CA LYS A 134 -14.25 11.96 -6.64
C LYS A 134 -15.55 11.22 -6.37
N ASP A 135 -15.87 10.22 -7.20
CA ASP A 135 -17.13 9.47 -7.08
C ASP A 135 -17.10 8.54 -5.85
N MET A 136 -15.94 8.01 -5.52
CA MET A 136 -15.75 7.19 -4.33
C MET A 136 -15.96 8.00 -3.06
N PHE A 137 -15.35 9.20 -2.95
CA PHE A 137 -15.53 10.08 -1.80
C PHE A 137 -16.98 10.55 -1.66
N ALA A 138 -17.65 10.89 -2.77
CA ALA A 138 -19.08 11.23 -2.75
C ALA A 138 -19.99 10.09 -2.25
N LEU A 139 -19.54 8.84 -2.31
CA LEU A 139 -20.24 7.71 -1.69
C LEU A 139 -19.85 7.57 -0.21
N LEU A 140 -18.58 7.73 0.12
CA LEU A 140 -18.10 7.66 1.50
C LEU A 140 -18.73 8.75 2.37
N ASP A 141 -18.91 9.97 1.86
CA ASP A 141 -19.58 11.08 2.55
C ASP A 141 -21.02 10.78 2.99
N LYS A 142 -21.64 9.74 2.43
CA LYS A 142 -23.01 9.29 2.81
C LYS A 142 -23.01 8.26 3.93
N ILE A 143 -21.83 7.77 4.32
CA ILE A 143 -21.66 6.75 5.34
C ILE A 143 -21.24 7.45 6.64
N PRO A 144 -21.95 7.24 7.76
CA PRO A 144 -21.51 7.77 9.05
C PRO A 144 -20.10 7.32 9.39
N GLU A 145 -19.31 8.23 9.97
CA GLU A 145 -17.87 8.03 10.26
C GLU A 145 -17.61 6.75 11.07
N GLU A 146 -18.49 6.43 12.02
CA GLU A 146 -18.35 5.21 12.83
C GLU A 146 -18.34 3.92 12.00
N TYR A 147 -19.12 3.85 10.90
CA TYR A 147 -19.15 2.69 10.02
C TYR A 147 -17.96 2.66 9.07
N ILE A 148 -17.44 3.83 8.66
CA ILE A 148 -16.21 3.92 7.88
C ILE A 148 -15.04 3.40 8.70
N ASN A 149 -14.93 3.81 9.98
CA ASN A 149 -13.89 3.37 10.88
C ASN A 149 -13.96 1.86 11.13
N LEU A 150 -15.17 1.33 11.42
CA LEU A 150 -15.38 -0.11 11.59
C LEU A 150 -15.01 -0.91 10.32
N PHE A 151 -15.35 -0.40 9.14
CA PHE A 151 -14.96 -1.05 7.89
C PHE A 151 -13.45 -0.96 7.65
N GLY A 152 -12.80 0.13 8.08
CA GLY A 152 -11.33 0.25 8.10
C GLY A 152 -10.68 -0.87 8.91
N GLU A 153 -11.19 -1.17 10.10
CA GLU A 153 -10.72 -2.28 10.93
C GLU A 153 -10.88 -3.65 10.22
N VAL A 154 -11.98 -3.86 9.50
CA VAL A 154 -12.19 -5.08 8.70
C VAL A 154 -11.11 -5.22 7.61
N LEU A 155 -10.76 -4.12 6.92
CA LEU A 155 -9.72 -4.13 5.90
C LEU A 155 -8.33 -4.34 6.51
N GLU A 156 -8.05 -3.81 7.68
CA GLU A 156 -6.78 -4.02 8.39
C GLU A 156 -6.59 -5.48 8.77
N ILE A 157 -7.60 -6.11 9.39
CA ILE A 157 -7.59 -7.55 9.69
C ILE A 157 -7.37 -8.39 8.42
N ALA A 158 -8.05 -8.03 7.33
CA ALA A 158 -7.90 -8.74 6.06
C ALA A 158 -6.48 -8.58 5.50
N ALA A 159 -5.90 -7.38 5.56
CA ALA A 159 -4.54 -7.11 5.09
C ALA A 159 -3.50 -7.88 5.90
N GLU A 160 -3.61 -7.91 7.23
CA GLU A 160 -2.73 -8.68 8.10
C GLU A 160 -2.80 -10.18 7.81
N ARG A 161 -4.01 -10.73 7.68
CA ARG A 161 -4.21 -12.17 7.49
C ARG A 161 -3.81 -12.64 6.09
N TRP A 162 -4.10 -11.86 5.06
CA TRP A 162 -3.83 -12.21 3.67
C TRP A 162 -2.42 -11.80 3.20
N GLY A 163 -1.88 -10.70 3.77
CA GLY A 163 -0.59 -10.14 3.35
C GLY A 163 0.62 -10.90 3.89
N THR A 164 0.54 -11.43 5.11
CA THR A 164 1.69 -12.05 5.76
C THR A 164 1.88 -13.53 5.44
N GLY A 165 0.86 -14.20 4.89
CA GLY A 165 0.88 -15.66 4.70
C GLY A 165 1.15 -16.43 6.00
N ARG A 166 1.15 -15.75 7.14
CA ARG A 166 1.29 -16.36 8.45
C ARG A 166 -0.03 -17.00 8.86
N HIS A 167 -0.32 -18.15 8.28
CA HIS A 167 -1.00 -19.17 9.08
C HIS A 167 -0.07 -19.41 10.28
N GLU A 168 -0.59 -19.45 11.50
CA GLU A 168 0.16 -19.99 12.63
C GLU A 168 0.59 -21.40 12.22
N ILE A 169 1.81 -21.49 11.71
CA ILE A 169 2.46 -22.77 11.51
C ILE A 169 2.70 -23.25 12.92
N GLN A 170 1.90 -24.23 13.38
CA GLN A 170 2.23 -24.92 14.62
C GLN A 170 3.67 -25.40 14.47
N PRO A 171 4.55 -25.21 15.48
CA PRO A 171 5.93 -25.62 15.36
C PRO A 171 5.95 -27.12 15.02
N GLU A 172 6.51 -27.43 13.84
CA GLU A 172 6.75 -28.84 13.47
C GLU A 172 7.73 -29.42 14.47
N GLU A 173 7.32 -30.49 15.14
CA GLU A 173 8.26 -31.29 15.94
C GLU A 173 9.26 -31.95 15.00
N LEU A 174 10.55 -31.59 15.18
CA LEU A 174 11.62 -32.22 14.44
C LEU A 174 11.84 -33.65 14.97
N ILE A 175 11.52 -34.64 14.15
CA ILE A 175 11.82 -36.06 14.45
C ILE A 175 13.19 -36.36 13.84
N ARG A 176 14.13 -36.77 14.68
CA ARG A 176 15.45 -37.21 14.22
C ARG A 176 15.32 -38.49 13.39
N ILE A 177 15.83 -38.44 12.18
CA ILE A 177 15.97 -39.64 11.33
C ILE A 177 17.25 -40.34 11.78
N GLU A 178 17.16 -41.61 12.21
CA GLU A 178 18.30 -42.48 12.52
C GLU A 178 19.02 -42.94 11.25
#